data_2af524f8458a3da07316fba924c64414
#
_entry.id   2af524f8458a3da07316fba924c64414
#
_cell.length_a   1.000
_cell.length_b   1.000
_cell.length_c   1.000
_cell.angle_alpha   90.00
_cell.angle_beta   90.00
_cell.angle_gamma   90.00
#
_symmetry.space_group_name_H-M   'P 1'
#
loop_
_entity.id
_entity.type
_entity.pdbx_description
1 polymer ?
#
loop_
_entity_poly.entity_id
_entity_poly.type
_entity_poly.pdbx_seq_one_letter_code
_entity_poly.pdbx_strand_id
1 'polypeptide(L)'
;MISKENKKKLIELKEYVALATINSKYANANIELIKYMTEEVKSPGVYVTLNKPFRTIESDLKNSKIDTRVIIFIDAVTKTAGGEIKKIDQCLFIGSPENLSDISIAMDQAISSLKEKDKFLFFDSLNTLLL
;
A
#
# COMPACT_ATOMS: atom_id res chain seq x y z
N MET A 1 -12.79 -4.75 -11.65
CA MET A 1 -13.62 -4.22 -10.57
C MET A 1 -13.75 -5.24 -9.45
N ILE A 2 -13.77 -4.76 -8.23
CA ILE A 2 -13.97 -5.62 -7.07
C ILE A 2 -15.46 -5.73 -6.82
N SER A 3 -16.00 -6.95 -6.80
CA SER A 3 -17.44 -7.17 -6.59
C SER A 3 -17.86 -6.82 -5.16
N LYS A 4 -19.15 -6.51 -4.97
CA LYS A 4 -19.70 -6.29 -3.63
C LYS A 4 -19.54 -7.51 -2.74
N GLU A 5 -19.69 -8.70 -3.28
CA GLU A 5 -19.52 -9.94 -2.54
C GLU A 5 -18.10 -10.11 -2.05
N ASN A 6 -17.11 -9.84 -2.91
CA ASN A 6 -15.70 -9.90 -2.52
C ASN A 6 -15.35 -8.84 -1.48
N LYS A 7 -15.89 -7.63 -1.61
CA LYS A 7 -15.72 -6.57 -0.61
C LYS A 7 -16.27 -7.01 0.76
N LYS A 8 -17.46 -7.61 0.77
CA LYS A 8 -18.08 -8.12 2.00
C LYS A 8 -17.23 -9.21 2.65
N LYS A 9 -16.70 -10.14 1.85
CA LYS A 9 -15.80 -11.18 2.36
C LYS A 9 -14.54 -10.61 3.01
N LEU A 10 -14.00 -9.53 2.46
CA LEU A 10 -12.85 -8.85 3.02
C LEU A 10 -13.12 -8.31 4.42
N ILE A 11 -14.31 -7.75 4.65
CA ILE A 11 -14.69 -7.20 5.96
C ILE A 11 -14.89 -8.29 7.00
N GLU A 12 -15.38 -9.44 6.61
CA GLU A 12 -15.72 -10.55 7.52
C GLU A 12 -14.49 -11.29 8.04
N LEU A 13 -13.32 -11.09 7.45
CA LEU A 13 -12.09 -11.72 7.91
C LEU A 13 -11.53 -10.97 9.12
N LYS A 14 -11.40 -11.67 10.24
CA LYS A 14 -11.13 -11.05 11.54
C LYS A 14 -9.68 -10.66 11.80
N GLU A 15 -8.73 -11.23 11.09
CA GLU A 15 -7.31 -11.01 11.39
C GLU A 15 -6.59 -10.27 10.27
N TYR A 16 -6.60 -10.78 9.06
CA TYR A 16 -6.06 -10.08 7.90
C TYR A 16 -6.55 -10.71 6.60
N VAL A 17 -6.42 -9.95 5.55
CA VAL A 17 -6.77 -10.38 4.20
C VAL A 17 -5.58 -10.14 3.30
N ALA A 18 -5.19 -11.16 2.56
CA ALA A 18 -4.26 -11.01 1.46
C ALA A 18 -5.04 -11.04 0.15
N LEU A 19 -4.99 -9.97 -0.61
CA LEU A 19 -5.58 -9.90 -1.92
C LEU A 19 -4.48 -9.67 -2.94
N ALA A 20 -4.35 -10.57 -3.91
CA ALA A 20 -3.40 -10.42 -4.98
C ALA A 20 -4.15 -10.18 -6.28
N THR A 21 -3.84 -9.09 -6.97
CA THR A 21 -4.30 -8.83 -8.31
C THR A 21 -3.10 -8.83 -9.25
N ILE A 22 -3.15 -9.63 -10.28
CA ILE A 22 -1.98 -9.92 -11.10
C ILE A 22 -2.11 -9.34 -12.51
N ASN A 23 -3.24 -8.79 -12.87
CA ASN A 23 -3.54 -8.50 -14.25
C ASN A 23 -3.59 -7.01 -14.57
N SER A 24 -2.84 -6.58 -15.57
CA SER A 24 -2.81 -5.20 -16.08
C SER A 24 -4.19 -4.68 -16.51
N LYS A 25 -5.14 -5.55 -16.81
CA LYS A 25 -6.53 -5.18 -17.12
C LYS A 25 -7.23 -4.50 -15.94
N TYR A 26 -6.69 -4.65 -14.73
CA TYR A 26 -7.29 -4.11 -13.52
C TYR A 26 -6.40 -3.02 -12.91
N ALA A 27 -5.84 -2.16 -13.75
CA ALA A 27 -4.94 -1.08 -13.31
C ALA A 27 -5.57 -0.20 -12.21
N ASN A 28 -6.89 -0.06 -12.23
CA ASN A 28 -7.62 0.75 -11.24
C ASN A 28 -8.10 -0.05 -10.02
N ALA A 29 -7.90 -1.37 -10.00
CA ALA A 29 -8.35 -2.20 -8.89
C ALA A 29 -7.65 -1.82 -7.58
N ASN A 30 -6.38 -1.45 -7.65
CA ASN A 30 -5.62 -1.00 -6.49
C ASN A 30 -6.25 0.26 -5.87
N ILE A 31 -6.54 1.23 -6.70
CA ILE A 31 -7.16 2.49 -6.27
C ILE A 31 -8.54 2.22 -5.69
N GLU A 32 -9.33 1.39 -6.35
CA GLU A 32 -10.68 1.04 -5.91
C GLU A 32 -10.65 0.34 -4.54
N LEU A 33 -9.71 -0.57 -4.34
CA LEU A 33 -9.57 -1.28 -3.07
C LEU A 33 -9.14 -0.34 -1.95
N ILE A 34 -8.14 0.50 -2.19
CA ILE A 34 -7.67 1.48 -1.20
C ILE A 34 -8.80 2.45 -0.84
N LYS A 35 -9.54 2.90 -1.83
CA LYS A 35 -10.69 3.78 -1.61
C LYS A 35 -11.73 3.11 -0.71
N TYR A 36 -12.03 1.85 -0.98
CA TYR A 36 -12.96 1.08 -0.17
C TYR A 36 -12.48 0.96 1.27
N MET A 37 -11.21 0.61 1.47
CA MET A 37 -10.65 0.44 2.82
C MET A 37 -10.61 1.75 3.61
N THR A 38 -10.33 2.86 2.96
CA THR A 38 -10.22 4.15 3.64
C THR A 38 -11.57 4.84 3.84
N GLU A 39 -12.50 4.72 2.90
CA GLU A 39 -13.76 5.46 2.94
C GLU A 39 -14.91 4.66 3.53
N GLU A 40 -15.06 3.38 3.18
CA GLU A 40 -16.17 2.55 3.66
C GLU A 40 -15.82 1.81 4.93
N VAL A 41 -14.69 1.13 4.96
CA VAL A 41 -14.22 0.42 6.16
C VAL A 41 -13.67 1.40 7.19
N LYS A 42 -13.18 2.57 6.74
CA LYS A 42 -12.57 3.61 7.57
C LYS A 42 -11.37 3.09 8.35
N SER A 43 -10.56 2.30 7.69
CA SER A 43 -9.37 1.69 8.25
C SER A 43 -8.12 2.40 7.72
N PRO A 44 -7.19 2.81 8.58
CA PRO A 44 -5.89 3.27 8.13
C PRO A 44 -5.06 2.08 7.66
N GLY A 45 -3.98 2.37 6.93
CA GLY A 45 -3.17 1.27 6.45
C GLY A 45 -1.78 1.63 6.02
N VAL A 46 -1.08 0.61 5.54
CA VAL A 46 0.28 0.69 5.05
C VAL A 46 0.27 0.27 3.58
N TYR A 47 0.87 1.09 2.74
CA TYR A 47 1.00 0.83 1.31
C TYR A 47 2.48 0.62 0.98
N VAL A 48 2.83 -0.60 0.58
CA VAL A 48 4.19 -0.93 0.15
C VAL A 48 4.26 -0.88 -1.36
N THR A 49 5.08 0.01 -1.90
CA THR A 49 5.28 0.08 -3.35
C THR A 49 6.65 -0.47 -3.73
N LEU A 50 6.62 -1.42 -4.66
CA LEU A 50 7.79 -2.08 -5.22
C LEU A 50 7.98 -1.74 -6.71
N ASN A 51 7.05 -1.00 -7.30
CA ASN A 51 7.02 -0.69 -8.72
C ASN A 51 7.11 0.79 -9.03
N LYS A 52 6.36 1.61 -8.31
CA LYS A 52 6.23 3.03 -8.60
C LYS A 52 6.71 3.87 -7.42
N PRO A 53 7.36 5.00 -7.66
CA PRO A 53 7.74 5.90 -6.59
C PRO A 53 6.54 6.38 -5.78
N PHE A 54 6.77 6.64 -4.50
CA PHE A 54 5.76 7.19 -3.59
C PHE A 54 5.01 8.39 -4.19
N ARG A 55 5.72 9.31 -4.82
CA ARG A 55 5.10 10.51 -5.41
C ARG A 55 4.05 10.17 -6.45
N THR A 56 4.32 9.17 -7.27
CA THR A 56 3.36 8.70 -8.28
C THR A 56 2.13 8.10 -7.63
N ILE A 57 2.32 7.23 -6.64
CA ILE A 57 1.21 6.60 -5.93
C ILE A 57 0.37 7.64 -5.20
N GLU A 58 1.02 8.55 -4.48
CA GLU A 58 0.33 9.62 -3.76
C GLU A 58 -0.52 10.47 -4.71
N SER A 59 0.06 10.84 -5.85
CA SER A 59 -0.65 11.62 -6.88
C SER A 59 -1.86 10.87 -7.42
N ASP A 60 -1.71 9.59 -7.74
CA ASP A 60 -2.80 8.76 -8.25
C ASP A 60 -3.94 8.65 -7.24
N LEU A 61 -3.60 8.45 -5.97
CA LEU A 61 -4.61 8.34 -4.91
C LEU A 61 -5.32 9.68 -4.68
N LYS A 62 -4.59 10.77 -4.65
CA LYS A 62 -5.18 12.12 -4.51
C LYS A 62 -6.08 12.48 -5.69
N ASN A 63 -5.69 12.12 -6.90
CA ASN A 63 -6.50 12.34 -8.08
C ASN A 63 -7.81 11.54 -8.03
N SER A 64 -7.83 10.45 -7.29
CA SER A 64 -9.02 9.65 -7.04
C SER A 64 -9.78 10.08 -5.78
N LYS A 65 -9.39 11.23 -5.20
CA LYS A 65 -10.01 11.83 -4.01
C LYS A 65 -9.90 10.97 -2.74
N ILE A 66 -8.84 10.20 -2.65
CA ILE A 66 -8.54 9.40 -1.46
C ILE A 66 -7.72 10.25 -0.49
N ASP A 67 -8.09 10.22 0.78
CA ASP A 67 -7.34 10.87 1.84
C ASP A 67 -6.07 10.07 2.16
N THR A 68 -4.94 10.52 1.65
CA THR A 68 -3.65 9.83 1.84
C THR A 68 -3.07 10.01 3.24
N ARG A 69 -3.65 10.89 4.07
CA ARG A 69 -3.14 11.14 5.43
C ARG A 69 -3.31 9.94 6.36
N VAL A 70 -4.20 9.01 6.01
CA VAL A 70 -4.44 7.79 6.79
C VAL A 70 -3.59 6.61 6.32
N ILE A 71 -2.66 6.85 5.40
CA ILE A 71 -1.82 5.81 4.80
C ILE A 71 -0.36 6.11 5.09
N ILE A 72 0.37 5.10 5.56
CA ILE A 72 1.83 5.14 5.66
C ILE A 72 2.39 4.41 4.44
N PHE A 73 3.29 5.04 3.72
CA PHE A 73 3.89 4.46 2.53
C PHE A 73 5.27 3.89 2.83
N ILE A 74 5.58 2.77 2.21
CA ILE A 74 6.92 2.19 2.19
C ILE A 74 7.34 2.15 0.72
N ASP A 75 8.35 2.92 0.37
CA ASP A 75 8.84 3.07 -0.99
C ASP A 75 10.18 2.37 -1.15
N ALA A 76 10.19 1.26 -1.88
CA ALA A 76 11.39 0.51 -2.19
C ALA A 76 11.92 0.78 -3.60
N VAL A 77 11.48 1.88 -4.23
CA VAL A 77 11.77 2.20 -5.63
C VAL A 77 12.65 3.42 -5.79
N THR A 78 12.35 4.49 -5.07
CA THR A 78 12.96 5.81 -5.28
C THR A 78 14.47 5.82 -5.11
N LYS A 79 14.98 5.18 -4.09
CA LYS A 79 16.44 5.12 -3.85
C LYS A 79 17.17 4.38 -4.98
N THR A 80 16.63 3.27 -5.44
CA THR A 80 17.20 2.47 -6.52
C THR A 80 17.22 3.23 -7.84
N ALA A 81 16.17 4.01 -8.08
CA ALA A 81 16.07 4.81 -9.30
C ALA A 81 16.91 6.09 -9.29
N GLY A 82 17.67 6.32 -8.23
CA GLY A 82 18.49 7.53 -8.10
C GLY A 82 17.71 8.79 -7.77
N GLY A 83 16.46 8.63 -7.31
CA GLY A 83 15.62 9.75 -6.91
C GLY A 83 16.14 10.46 -5.67
N GLU A 84 15.86 11.76 -5.57
CA GLU A 84 16.18 12.55 -4.41
C GLU A 84 15.31 12.14 -3.23
N ILE A 85 15.94 11.80 -2.10
CA ILE A 85 15.24 11.39 -0.89
C ILE A 85 15.15 12.57 0.06
N LYS A 86 13.92 13.03 0.28
CA LYS A 86 13.61 13.97 1.36
C LYS A 86 12.87 13.21 2.44
N LYS A 87 13.15 13.53 3.70
CA LYS A 87 12.42 12.94 4.81
C LYS A 87 10.94 13.32 4.72
N ILE A 88 10.08 12.33 4.64
CA ILE A 88 8.63 12.49 4.59
C ILE A 88 8.03 11.65 5.71
N ASP A 89 7.22 12.27 6.57
CA ASP A 89 6.68 11.58 7.76
C ASP A 89 5.79 10.39 7.40
N GLN A 90 5.13 10.45 6.24
CA GLN A 90 4.24 9.38 5.79
C GLN A 90 4.92 8.32 4.93
N CYS A 91 6.22 8.45 4.67
CA CYS A 91 6.90 7.53 3.77
C CYS A 91 8.25 7.09 4.32
N LEU A 92 8.43 5.77 4.41
CA LEU A 92 9.70 5.15 4.71
C LEU A 92 10.34 4.70 3.40
N PHE A 93 11.55 5.17 3.12
CA PHE A 93 12.27 4.83 1.90
C PHE A 93 13.24 3.67 2.15
N ILE A 94 13.12 2.62 1.35
CA ILE A 94 13.96 1.43 1.41
C ILE A 94 14.90 1.41 0.22
N GLY A 95 16.13 0.91 0.43
CA GLY A 95 17.18 0.96 -0.56
C GLY A 95 16.90 0.18 -1.85
N SER A 96 16.17 -0.94 -1.75
CA SER A 96 15.90 -1.80 -2.91
C SER A 96 14.67 -2.68 -2.65
N PRO A 97 13.87 -3.00 -3.69
CA PRO A 97 12.78 -3.97 -3.57
C PRO A 97 13.26 -5.38 -3.21
N GLU A 98 14.54 -5.67 -3.43
CA GLU A 98 15.13 -6.96 -3.11
C GLU A 98 15.50 -7.09 -1.64
N ASN A 99 15.55 -6.00 -0.92
CA ASN A 99 15.92 -5.98 0.50
C ASN A 99 14.71 -6.30 1.37
N LEU A 100 14.37 -7.58 1.41
CA LEU A 100 13.18 -8.07 2.11
C LEU A 100 13.26 -7.84 3.62
N SER A 101 14.45 -7.90 4.20
CA SER A 101 14.64 -7.65 5.63
C SER A 101 14.29 -6.22 6.01
N ASP A 102 14.75 -5.25 5.24
CA ASP A 102 14.45 -3.84 5.49
C ASP A 102 12.97 -3.53 5.25
N ILE A 103 12.36 -4.15 4.23
CA ILE A 103 10.93 -4.02 3.98
C ILE A 103 10.14 -4.56 5.16
N SER A 104 10.51 -5.72 5.67
CA SER A 104 9.84 -6.34 6.81
C SER A 104 9.93 -5.46 8.07
N ILE A 105 11.10 -4.91 8.36
CA ILE A 105 11.30 -4.01 9.48
C ILE A 105 10.44 -2.75 9.32
N ALA A 106 10.44 -2.17 8.13
CA ALA A 106 9.64 -0.98 7.84
C ALA A 106 8.13 -1.25 7.99
N MET A 107 7.68 -2.42 7.54
CA MET A 107 6.29 -2.84 7.72
C MET A 107 5.90 -2.94 9.19
N ASP A 108 6.75 -3.58 9.99
CA ASP A 108 6.49 -3.70 11.42
C ASP A 108 6.45 -2.34 12.11
N GLN A 109 7.35 -1.44 11.76
CA GLN A 109 7.35 -0.07 12.28
C GLN A 109 6.09 0.69 11.89
N ALA A 110 5.70 0.60 10.61
CA ALA A 110 4.53 1.30 10.10
C ALA A 110 3.24 0.78 10.75
N ILE A 111 3.07 -0.54 10.80
CA ILE A 111 1.90 -1.16 11.41
C ILE A 111 1.81 -0.81 12.89
N SER A 112 2.92 -0.87 13.60
CA SER A 112 2.96 -0.55 15.04
C SER A 112 2.67 0.93 15.33
N SER A 113 2.94 1.82 14.38
CA SER A 113 2.66 3.25 14.55
C SER A 113 1.17 3.59 14.39
N LEU A 114 0.40 2.72 13.74
CA LEU A 114 -1.04 2.87 13.61
C LEU A 114 -1.73 2.33 14.86
N LYS A 115 -2.43 3.20 15.57
CA LYS A 115 -3.04 2.85 16.86
C LYS A 115 -4.37 2.12 16.74
N GLU A 116 -5.00 2.22 15.58
CA GLU A 116 -6.30 1.60 15.32
C GLU A 116 -6.17 0.09 15.33
N LYS A 117 -7.20 -0.58 15.85
CA LYS A 117 -7.24 -2.03 15.91
C LYS A 117 -7.30 -2.64 14.50
N ASP A 118 -8.14 -2.09 13.64
CA ASP A 118 -8.31 -2.55 12.28
C ASP A 118 -7.44 -1.73 11.35
N LYS A 119 -6.57 -2.39 10.60
CA LYS A 119 -5.61 -1.78 9.69
C LYS A 119 -5.53 -2.60 8.43
N PHE A 120 -5.15 -1.98 7.31
CA PHE A 120 -4.85 -2.74 6.11
C PHE A 120 -3.36 -2.69 5.76
N LEU A 121 -2.91 -3.69 5.04
CA LEU A 121 -1.58 -3.76 4.45
C LEU A 121 -1.74 -4.06 2.97
N PHE A 122 -1.16 -3.24 2.13
CA PHE A 122 -1.27 -3.35 0.69
C PHE A 122 0.10 -3.41 0.03
N PHE A 123 0.31 -4.38 -0.83
CA PHE A 123 1.54 -4.55 -1.62
C PHE A 123 1.29 -4.29 -3.10
N ASP A 124 2.08 -3.40 -3.68
CA ASP A 124 2.05 -3.10 -5.11
C ASP A 124 3.48 -3.19 -5.67
N SER A 125 3.89 -4.21 -6.32
CA SER A 125 3.18 -5.44 -6.61
C SER A 125 4.05 -6.63 -6.23
N LEU A 126 3.43 -7.73 -5.85
CA LEU A 126 4.13 -8.96 -5.51
C LEU A 126 4.94 -9.54 -6.68
N ASN A 127 4.57 -9.23 -7.90
CA ASN A 127 5.30 -9.68 -9.08
C ASN A 127 6.78 -9.27 -9.06
N THR A 128 7.10 -8.12 -8.47
CA THR A 128 8.47 -7.65 -8.33
C THR A 128 9.30 -8.57 -7.45
N LEU A 129 8.67 -9.25 -6.48
CA LEU A 129 9.33 -10.19 -5.59
C LEU A 129 9.55 -11.58 -6.20
N LEU A 130 8.82 -11.89 -7.26
CA LEU A 130 8.87 -13.21 -7.91
C LEU A 130 9.93 -13.29 -9.01
N LEU A 131 10.55 -12.19 -9.35
CA LEU A 131 11.62 -12.12 -10.32
C LEU A 131 12.96 -12.15 -9.60
#